data_e448a2b0f6a10464cd92823e67118eb1
#
_entry.id   e448a2b0f6a10464cd92823e67118eb1
#
_cell.length_a   1.000
_cell.length_b   1.000
_cell.length_c   1.000
_cell.angle_alpha   90.00
_cell.angle_beta   90.00
_cell.angle_gamma   90.00
#
_symmetry.space_group_name_H-M   'P 1'
#
loop_
_entity.id
_entity.type
_entity.pdbx_description
1 polymer ?
#
loop_
_entity_poly.entity_id
_entity_poly.type
_entity_poly.pdbx_seq_one_letter_code
_entity_poly.pdbx_strand_id
1 'polypeptide(L)'
;MKQRVAKCTAMVLAATVVCNGVLPADMQAAKKPRLVTKQCQVEVGKTTKLSTKNVEKNTKVTFRYNKKAKKNVTLKWNKKKKQILVRGKRAGKATVQVRFKKGSRTWKYKCKIRVTKKKTVVTPSAVPEKPTQAPTSTPVTTAPAVSPSASTQPTGTPAPTPVPTPVPVCSPLPDYEAEYEDDNMPVKDIYQDYFMVGAALNGSSLSTMALNHKGMTGILKKHFNSTVLSNLMKPEHLLDEQASKASTDGMPVCKFDTCDSALKFCQENGIKMRGHTLLWHNQTPEWFFHVDYDVNKELVDAATMEARMESYIRQVITHCQAGFPGVIYTWDVVNECICVDDNSYVVTSGGWKLRSQTKSDNDFAHDGYVPNYWYATMGESYVEKAFMYARKYADPGVTLVYNDYNVFMTEKMENIYKMVEELKSKGLIDGIGLQPTVGIRWPELNSDNEGSFKTCLETYAKLGLELQVTELSFKLTIKPEDIDEEALQKQADRYQEFMQLLVDEDSDNGGPCNITSVTVFGICDDYPLYTDNHQNLYLWDKNCVPKPCFYSYIKPGLDLMASPAPVETGSIEQQ
;
A
#
# COMPACT_ATOMS: atom_id res chain seq x y z
N MET A 1 43.98 36.48 36.81
CA MET A 1 43.88 35.03 36.62
C MET A 1 43.08 34.39 37.75
N LYS A 2 41.91 34.93 38.00
CA LYS A 2 40.90 34.45 38.96
C LYS A 2 39.56 34.98 38.40
N GLN A 3 38.78 34.16 37.76
CA GLN A 3 37.37 34.34 37.39
C GLN A 3 37.06 33.54 36.14
N ARG A 4 37.00 32.20 36.27
CA ARG A 4 36.32 31.33 35.30
C ARG A 4 36.25 29.86 35.81
N VAL A 5 35.98 29.68 37.11
CA VAL A 5 35.63 28.38 37.67
C VAL A 5 34.55 28.59 38.73
N ALA A 6 33.36 28.87 38.32
CA ALA A 6 32.17 28.87 39.19
C ALA A 6 30.88 28.89 38.34
N LYS A 7 30.65 27.87 37.54
CA LYS A 7 29.32 27.67 36.92
C LYS A 7 29.11 26.21 36.44
N CYS A 8 29.62 25.21 37.17
CA CYS A 8 29.34 23.80 36.90
C CYS A 8 29.22 22.98 38.16
N THR A 9 28.56 23.47 39.20
CA THR A 9 28.30 22.67 40.41
C THR A 9 27.04 23.16 41.12
N ALA A 10 25.90 23.10 40.41
CA ALA A 10 24.60 23.33 41.03
C ALA A 10 23.51 22.63 40.22
N MET A 11 23.64 21.32 39.99
CA MET A 11 22.56 20.53 39.41
C MET A 11 22.70 19.04 39.78
N VAL A 12 23.00 18.74 41.03
CA VAL A 12 22.83 17.39 41.62
C VAL A 12 22.65 17.61 43.12
N LEU A 13 21.47 17.89 43.58
CA LEU A 13 20.94 17.59 44.95
C LEU A 13 19.53 18.18 45.05
N ALA A 14 18.53 17.45 44.56
CA ALA A 14 17.14 17.62 45.00
C ALA A 14 16.32 16.38 44.57
N ALA A 15 16.63 15.26 45.15
CA ALA A 15 15.73 14.11 45.12
C ALA A 15 15.84 13.44 46.48
N THR A 16 14.94 13.83 47.37
CA THR A 16 14.37 12.99 48.44
C THR A 16 13.70 13.91 49.49
N VAL A 17 12.45 14.29 49.25
CA VAL A 17 11.50 14.53 50.33
C VAL A 17 10.17 13.92 49.87
N VAL A 18 9.86 12.76 50.42
CA VAL A 18 8.54 12.18 50.37
C VAL A 18 7.66 13.03 51.29
N CYS A 19 6.77 13.82 50.72
CA CYS A 19 5.64 14.38 51.42
C CYS A 19 4.36 13.86 50.79
N ASN A 20 3.64 13.03 51.53
CA ASN A 20 2.24 12.70 51.30
C ASN A 20 1.42 13.99 51.33
N GLY A 21 1.17 14.57 50.16
CA GLY A 21 0.25 15.68 49.94
C GLY A 21 -0.74 15.28 48.86
N VAL A 22 -1.98 15.11 49.24
CA VAL A 22 -3.11 14.94 48.31
C VAL A 22 -3.13 16.16 47.40
N LEU A 23 -2.74 15.95 46.12
CA LEU A 23 -2.89 16.96 45.07
C LEU A 23 -4.36 17.13 44.72
N PRO A 24 -4.86 18.39 44.59
CA PRO A 24 -6.23 18.64 44.18
C PRO A 24 -6.51 18.07 42.79
N ALA A 25 -7.66 17.45 42.61
CA ALA A 25 -8.13 16.74 41.42
C ALA A 25 -8.43 17.62 40.18
N ASP A 26 -7.77 18.76 39.97
CA ASP A 26 -8.12 19.74 38.93
C ASP A 26 -6.96 20.27 38.07
N MET A 27 -6.06 19.40 37.67
CA MET A 27 -5.10 19.74 36.58
C MET A 27 -5.08 18.69 35.46
N GLN A 28 -6.23 18.25 34.99
CA GLN A 28 -6.30 17.61 33.66
C GLN A 28 -6.10 18.68 32.60
N ALA A 29 -4.99 18.60 31.87
CA ALA A 29 -4.72 19.48 30.72
C ALA A 29 -5.93 19.46 29.78
N ALA A 30 -6.58 20.60 29.57
CA ALA A 30 -7.80 20.73 28.78
C ALA A 30 -7.55 20.16 27.36
N LYS A 31 -8.27 19.10 27.00
CA LYS A 31 -8.13 18.42 25.71
C LYS A 31 -8.37 19.39 24.56
N LYS A 32 -7.49 19.41 23.54
CA LYS A 32 -7.58 20.31 22.39
C LYS A 32 -8.88 20.10 21.60
N PRO A 33 -9.63 21.17 21.22
CA PRO A 33 -10.78 21.05 20.34
C PRO A 33 -10.34 20.57 18.96
N ARG A 34 -11.04 19.59 18.38
CA ARG A 34 -10.70 19.05 17.06
C ARG A 34 -11.92 18.82 16.18
N LEU A 35 -11.72 18.90 14.88
CA LEU A 35 -12.66 18.46 13.86
C LEU A 35 -12.43 16.96 13.65
N VAL A 36 -13.45 16.14 13.87
CA VAL A 36 -13.39 14.69 13.71
C VAL A 36 -13.48 14.35 12.22
N THR A 37 -14.52 14.80 11.55
CA THR A 37 -14.74 14.54 10.13
C THR A 37 -14.02 15.56 9.27
N LYS A 38 -12.94 15.17 8.61
CA LYS A 38 -12.14 16.04 7.74
C LYS A 38 -12.62 16.08 6.28
N GLN A 39 -13.46 15.13 5.88
CA GLN A 39 -14.05 15.01 4.54
C GLN A 39 -15.55 14.75 4.64
N CYS A 40 -16.33 15.19 3.66
CA CYS A 40 -17.73 14.80 3.55
C CYS A 40 -18.25 14.99 2.12
N GLN A 41 -19.32 14.23 1.82
CA GLN A 41 -20.09 14.38 0.59
C GLN A 41 -21.48 14.92 0.93
N VAL A 42 -22.02 15.79 0.07
CA VAL A 42 -23.37 16.36 0.23
C VAL A 42 -23.97 16.67 -1.13
N GLU A 43 -25.23 16.36 -1.33
CA GLU A 43 -25.94 16.74 -2.57
C GLU A 43 -26.30 18.24 -2.59
N VAL A 44 -26.45 18.80 -3.79
CA VAL A 44 -26.95 20.16 -3.96
C VAL A 44 -28.33 20.28 -3.30
N GLY A 45 -28.49 21.28 -2.44
CA GLY A 45 -29.73 21.52 -1.66
C GLY A 45 -29.83 20.73 -0.35
N LYS A 46 -29.06 19.65 -0.18
CA LYS A 46 -29.05 18.84 1.05
C LYS A 46 -28.05 19.37 2.08
N THR A 47 -28.18 18.88 3.31
CA THR A 47 -27.29 19.23 4.44
C THR A 47 -26.76 17.97 5.09
N THR A 48 -25.44 17.90 5.31
CA THR A 48 -24.76 16.87 6.08
C THR A 48 -24.11 17.46 7.32
N LYS A 49 -23.59 16.63 8.22
CA LYS A 49 -23.01 17.01 9.51
C LYS A 49 -21.53 16.63 9.57
N LEU A 50 -20.70 17.50 10.17
CA LEU A 50 -19.33 17.18 10.54
C LEU A 50 -19.25 17.14 12.08
N SER A 51 -18.68 16.07 12.59
CA SER A 51 -18.51 15.87 14.03
C SER A 51 -17.29 16.63 14.56
N THR A 52 -17.38 17.07 15.82
CA THR A 52 -16.28 17.72 16.54
C THR A 52 -16.12 17.09 17.92
N LYS A 53 -14.89 17.04 18.45
CA LYS A 53 -14.59 16.58 19.82
C LYS A 53 -13.92 17.70 20.62
N ASN A 54 -14.09 17.67 21.95
CA ASN A 54 -13.45 18.57 22.92
C ASN A 54 -13.75 20.06 22.67
N VAL A 55 -14.90 20.40 22.07
CA VAL A 55 -15.30 21.79 21.88
C VAL A 55 -16.09 22.27 23.10
N GLU A 56 -15.48 23.14 23.89
CA GLU A 56 -16.06 23.68 25.11
C GLU A 56 -17.00 24.86 24.82
N LYS A 57 -17.83 25.23 25.83
CA LYS A 57 -18.83 26.33 25.71
C LYS A 57 -18.22 27.64 25.19
N ASN A 58 -16.98 27.95 25.57
CA ASN A 58 -16.30 29.22 25.27
C ASN A 58 -15.44 29.15 24.00
N THR A 59 -15.53 28.09 23.21
CA THR A 59 -14.79 27.96 21.96
C THR A 59 -15.51 28.65 20.81
N LYS A 60 -14.89 29.66 20.20
CA LYS A 60 -15.40 30.32 18.98
C LYS A 60 -15.04 29.49 17.76
N VAL A 61 -16.08 29.05 16.99
CA VAL A 61 -15.90 28.28 15.74
C VAL A 61 -16.15 29.21 14.54
N THR A 62 -15.19 29.27 13.62
CA THR A 62 -15.27 30.11 12.42
C THR A 62 -14.78 29.35 11.19
N PHE A 63 -15.22 29.78 10.00
CA PHE A 63 -14.92 29.12 8.73
C PHE A 63 -14.22 30.10 7.78
N ARG A 64 -13.13 29.68 7.11
CA ARG A 64 -12.51 30.39 6.00
C ARG A 64 -12.72 29.65 4.70
N TYR A 65 -13.19 30.34 3.69
CA TYR A 65 -13.47 29.85 2.35
C TYR A 65 -12.54 30.51 1.34
N ASN A 66 -12.10 29.79 0.32
CA ASN A 66 -11.63 30.42 -0.91
C ASN A 66 -12.84 30.81 -1.79
N LYS A 67 -12.61 31.61 -2.86
CA LYS A 67 -13.69 32.09 -3.76
C LYS A 67 -14.53 30.93 -4.33
N LYS A 68 -13.90 29.80 -4.70
CA LYS A 68 -14.55 28.61 -5.26
C LYS A 68 -15.39 27.89 -4.19
N ALA A 69 -14.85 27.65 -3.01
CA ALA A 69 -15.56 26.97 -1.93
C ALA A 69 -16.80 27.75 -1.46
N LYS A 70 -16.76 29.08 -1.40
CA LYS A 70 -17.89 29.93 -1.02
C LYS A 70 -19.09 29.82 -1.99
N LYS A 71 -18.82 29.52 -3.27
CA LYS A 71 -19.86 29.26 -4.27
C LYS A 71 -20.50 27.88 -4.10
N ASN A 72 -19.75 26.87 -3.64
CA ASN A 72 -20.19 25.49 -3.63
C ASN A 72 -20.85 25.04 -2.32
N VAL A 73 -20.46 25.62 -1.16
CA VAL A 73 -20.96 25.18 0.16
C VAL A 73 -21.23 26.32 1.11
N THR A 74 -22.08 26.06 2.12
CA THR A 74 -22.23 26.91 3.32
C THR A 74 -22.08 26.03 4.54
N LEU A 75 -21.29 26.51 5.52
CA LEU A 75 -21.11 25.86 6.81
C LEU A 75 -21.76 26.71 7.91
N LYS A 76 -22.44 26.05 8.88
CA LYS A 76 -22.99 26.65 10.07
C LYS A 76 -22.58 25.84 11.30
N TRP A 77 -22.19 26.52 12.38
CA TRP A 77 -21.90 25.89 13.66
C TRP A 77 -23.18 25.67 14.47
N ASN A 78 -23.50 24.42 14.80
CA ASN A 78 -24.59 24.09 15.73
C ASN A 78 -24.00 23.97 17.17
N LYS A 79 -24.14 25.03 17.95
CA LYS A 79 -23.57 25.15 19.29
C LYS A 79 -24.18 24.13 20.29
N LYS A 80 -25.48 23.80 20.15
CA LYS A 80 -26.18 22.84 21.04
C LYS A 80 -25.68 21.42 20.83
N LYS A 81 -25.54 20.98 19.56
CA LYS A 81 -25.11 19.62 19.19
C LYS A 81 -23.60 19.49 18.99
N LYS A 82 -22.84 20.57 19.14
CA LYS A 82 -21.37 20.65 18.88
C LYS A 82 -20.98 20.04 17.53
N GLN A 83 -21.75 20.34 16.48
CA GLN A 83 -21.58 19.85 15.13
C GLN A 83 -21.54 20.99 14.11
N ILE A 84 -20.85 20.77 12.99
CA ILE A 84 -20.84 21.70 11.87
C ILE A 84 -21.81 21.19 10.80
N LEU A 85 -22.79 22.01 10.43
CA LEU A 85 -23.74 21.72 9.35
C LEU A 85 -23.15 22.20 8.03
N VAL A 86 -23.08 21.33 7.04
CA VAL A 86 -22.58 21.61 5.67
C VAL A 86 -23.71 21.50 4.68
N ARG A 87 -24.07 22.59 4.01
CA ARG A 87 -25.09 22.61 2.94
C ARG A 87 -24.45 22.74 1.59
N GLY A 88 -24.73 21.81 0.67
CA GLY A 88 -24.33 21.89 -0.73
C GLY A 88 -25.13 22.96 -1.50
N LYS A 89 -24.44 23.85 -2.22
CA LYS A 89 -25.04 24.89 -3.06
C LYS A 89 -24.91 24.58 -4.54
N ARG A 90 -23.73 24.19 -4.98
CA ARG A 90 -23.39 23.89 -6.36
C ARG A 90 -22.45 22.69 -6.42
N ALA A 91 -22.65 21.79 -7.36
CA ALA A 91 -21.80 20.62 -7.55
C ALA A 91 -20.33 21.01 -7.76
N GLY A 92 -19.42 20.24 -7.16
CA GLY A 92 -17.99 20.48 -7.25
C GLY A 92 -17.26 20.26 -5.91
N LYS A 93 -15.94 20.31 -5.96
CA LYS A 93 -15.07 20.17 -4.76
C LYS A 93 -14.96 21.52 -4.02
N ALA A 94 -14.91 21.50 -2.69
CA ALA A 94 -14.70 22.66 -1.84
C ALA A 94 -13.77 22.31 -0.67
N THR A 95 -12.75 23.13 -0.41
CA THR A 95 -11.93 22.99 0.79
C THR A 95 -12.19 24.20 1.70
N VAL A 96 -12.56 23.93 2.95
CA VAL A 96 -12.88 24.93 3.95
C VAL A 96 -11.97 24.77 5.15
N GLN A 97 -11.42 25.88 5.67
CA GLN A 97 -10.67 25.87 6.91
C GLN A 97 -11.62 26.13 8.08
N VAL A 98 -11.74 25.17 8.98
CA VAL A 98 -12.43 25.31 10.27
C VAL A 98 -11.44 25.79 11.32
N ARG A 99 -11.82 26.81 12.10
CA ARG A 99 -10.99 27.38 13.17
C ARG A 99 -11.72 27.33 14.49
N PHE A 100 -11.06 26.76 15.49
CA PHE A 100 -11.49 26.78 16.89
C PHE A 100 -10.58 27.77 17.64
N LYS A 101 -11.17 28.79 18.29
CA LYS A 101 -10.42 29.76 19.12
C LYS A 101 -10.94 29.71 20.55
N LYS A 102 -10.03 29.48 21.50
CA LYS A 102 -10.29 29.55 22.95
C LYS A 102 -9.21 30.39 23.62
N GLY A 103 -9.56 31.55 24.16
CA GLY A 103 -8.60 32.54 24.65
C GLY A 103 -7.64 32.99 23.54
N SER A 104 -6.35 33.00 23.81
CA SER A 104 -5.28 33.28 22.85
C SER A 104 -4.99 32.16 21.87
N ARG A 105 -5.39 30.91 22.16
CA ARG A 105 -5.06 29.73 21.33
C ARG A 105 -6.03 29.55 20.18
N THR A 106 -5.49 29.20 18.99
CA THR A 106 -6.30 28.92 17.78
C THR A 106 -5.83 27.64 17.14
N TRP A 107 -6.76 26.72 16.88
CA TRP A 107 -6.54 25.47 16.13
C TRP A 107 -7.23 25.57 14.77
N LYS A 108 -6.54 25.11 13.71
CA LYS A 108 -6.98 25.22 12.32
C LYS A 108 -7.03 23.84 11.69
N TYR A 109 -8.16 23.48 11.08
CA TYR A 109 -8.38 22.18 10.41
C TYR A 109 -8.87 22.44 8.99
N LYS A 110 -8.35 21.72 8.00
CA LYS A 110 -8.87 21.71 6.63
C LYS A 110 -9.98 20.66 6.54
N CYS A 111 -11.09 21.00 5.88
CA CYS A 111 -12.18 20.09 5.57
C CYS A 111 -12.38 20.05 4.05
N LYS A 112 -12.29 18.86 3.44
CA LYS A 112 -12.57 18.63 2.02
C LYS A 112 -14.04 18.25 1.87
N ILE A 113 -14.79 18.93 0.98
CA ILE A 113 -16.22 18.71 0.78
C ILE A 113 -16.48 18.47 -0.71
N ARG A 114 -17.14 17.35 -1.03
CA ARG A 114 -17.61 17.06 -2.39
C ARG A 114 -19.11 17.31 -2.46
N VAL A 115 -19.53 18.22 -3.33
CA VAL A 115 -20.96 18.48 -3.60
C VAL A 115 -21.34 17.77 -4.89
N THR A 116 -22.29 16.82 -4.81
CA THR A 116 -22.79 16.06 -5.95
C THR A 116 -24.04 16.71 -6.55
N LYS A 117 -24.34 16.43 -7.81
CA LYS A 117 -25.59 16.86 -8.46
C LYS A 117 -26.79 16.19 -7.76
N LYS A 118 -27.95 16.83 -7.78
CA LYS A 118 -29.20 16.22 -7.30
C LYS A 118 -29.51 14.99 -8.15
N LYS A 119 -29.74 13.81 -7.55
CA LYS A 119 -30.23 12.65 -8.29
C LYS A 119 -31.64 12.98 -8.84
N THR A 120 -31.81 12.97 -10.15
CA THR A 120 -33.13 12.98 -10.77
C THR A 120 -33.69 11.57 -10.63
N VAL A 121 -34.74 11.43 -9.85
CA VAL A 121 -35.50 10.18 -9.78
C VAL A 121 -36.31 10.13 -11.12
N VAL A 122 -35.90 9.24 -11.99
CA VAL A 122 -36.72 8.86 -13.14
C VAL A 122 -37.71 7.84 -12.61
N THR A 123 -38.97 8.23 -12.49
CA THR A 123 -40.09 7.32 -12.20
C THR A 123 -40.23 6.39 -13.40
N PRO A 124 -40.24 5.06 -13.23
CA PRO A 124 -40.52 4.16 -14.35
C PRO A 124 -42.00 4.33 -14.76
N SER A 125 -42.22 4.71 -16.00
CA SER A 125 -43.55 4.67 -16.63
C SER A 125 -43.88 3.21 -16.92
N ALA A 126 -45.13 2.84 -16.64
CA ALA A 126 -45.66 1.49 -16.74
C ALA A 126 -45.48 0.86 -18.13
N VAL A 127 -45.11 -0.39 -18.14
CA VAL A 127 -45.04 -1.28 -19.30
C VAL A 127 -46.44 -1.81 -19.58
N PRO A 128 -46.95 -1.82 -20.81
CA PRO A 128 -48.07 -2.65 -21.22
C PRO A 128 -47.60 -4.05 -21.62
N GLU A 129 -48.38 -5.04 -21.21
CA GLU A 129 -48.15 -6.46 -21.39
C GLU A 129 -48.20 -6.95 -22.85
N LYS A 130 -47.53 -8.06 -23.05
CA LYS A 130 -47.27 -8.94 -24.18
C LYS A 130 -48.53 -9.52 -24.84
N PRO A 131 -48.46 -9.99 -26.11
CA PRO A 131 -48.67 -11.42 -26.33
C PRO A 131 -47.56 -12.15 -27.10
N THR A 132 -47.41 -13.39 -26.70
CA THR A 132 -46.56 -14.47 -27.16
C THR A 132 -46.93 -14.98 -28.56
N GLN A 133 -45.95 -15.25 -29.44
CA GLN A 133 -45.85 -16.47 -30.23
C GLN A 133 -44.47 -16.64 -30.90
N ALA A 134 -43.99 -17.84 -30.91
CA ALA A 134 -42.76 -18.34 -31.55
C ALA A 134 -43.11 -19.12 -32.83
N PRO A 135 -42.18 -19.84 -33.47
CA PRO A 135 -41.04 -19.37 -34.30
C PRO A 135 -41.15 -19.94 -35.74
N THR A 136 -40.39 -19.41 -36.75
CA THR A 136 -39.92 -20.26 -37.88
C THR A 136 -38.87 -19.53 -38.78
N SER A 137 -37.76 -20.24 -38.97
CA SER A 137 -36.83 -20.38 -40.13
C SER A 137 -36.39 -19.25 -41.04
N THR A 138 -35.05 -19.19 -41.19
CA THR A 138 -34.20 -18.64 -42.27
C THR A 138 -34.66 -18.95 -43.72
N PRO A 139 -34.13 -18.36 -44.83
CA PRO A 139 -32.73 -17.96 -45.10
C PRO A 139 -32.46 -16.73 -46.03
N VAL A 140 -31.19 -16.24 -45.98
CA VAL A 140 -30.25 -15.77 -47.04
C VAL A 140 -30.76 -14.94 -48.27
N THR A 141 -30.18 -13.74 -48.54
CA THR A 141 -29.30 -13.41 -49.69
C THR A 141 -29.17 -11.91 -49.99
N THR A 142 -27.92 -11.47 -50.19
CA THR A 142 -27.34 -10.45 -51.06
C THR A 142 -27.69 -8.94 -50.99
N ALA A 143 -26.58 -8.18 -50.89
CA ALA A 143 -26.47 -6.76 -51.24
C ALA A 143 -26.65 -6.48 -52.78
N PRO A 144 -26.76 -5.26 -53.27
CA PRO A 144 -25.65 -4.31 -53.33
C PRO A 144 -26.01 -2.79 -53.24
N ALA A 145 -24.90 -2.03 -53.21
CA ALA A 145 -24.74 -0.58 -53.19
C ALA A 145 -25.50 0.25 -54.20
N VAL A 146 -25.63 1.58 -53.94
CA VAL A 146 -25.24 2.73 -54.78
C VAL A 146 -25.53 4.08 -54.05
N SER A 147 -24.54 4.97 -53.98
CA SER A 147 -24.65 6.46 -53.88
C SER A 147 -24.86 7.06 -55.26
N PRO A 148 -24.99 8.38 -55.52
CA PRO A 148 -25.00 9.59 -54.69
C PRO A 148 -26.08 10.64 -55.16
N SER A 149 -26.22 11.79 -54.51
CA SER A 149 -26.17 13.11 -55.20
C SER A 149 -26.61 14.31 -54.34
N ALA A 150 -25.93 15.37 -54.61
CA ALA A 150 -25.75 16.67 -54.04
C ALA A 150 -26.91 17.67 -54.15
N SER A 151 -26.63 18.85 -53.51
CA SER A 151 -27.16 20.21 -53.76
C SER A 151 -28.16 20.69 -52.69
N THR A 152 -28.09 21.87 -52.07
CA THR A 152 -27.50 23.20 -52.34
C THR A 152 -27.59 24.06 -51.07
N GLN A 153 -26.65 24.99 -50.97
CA GLN A 153 -26.55 26.01 -49.91
C GLN A 153 -27.52 27.19 -50.18
N PRO A 154 -27.85 28.01 -49.17
CA PRO A 154 -27.52 29.41 -49.31
C PRO A 154 -26.79 30.05 -48.12
N THR A 155 -25.98 31.00 -48.49
CA THR A 155 -25.04 31.85 -47.78
C THR A 155 -25.68 32.75 -46.72
N GLY A 156 -25.05 32.78 -45.51
CA GLY A 156 -25.27 33.80 -44.47
C GLY A 156 -23.92 34.27 -43.90
N THR A 157 -23.76 35.56 -43.77
CA THR A 157 -22.58 36.35 -43.40
C THR A 157 -21.95 35.91 -42.09
N PRO A 158 -20.60 35.85 -41.94
CA PRO A 158 -19.95 35.40 -40.73
C PRO A 158 -19.93 36.44 -39.62
N ALA A 159 -20.30 36.02 -38.41
CA ALA A 159 -20.07 36.75 -37.17
C ALA A 159 -18.58 36.70 -36.76
N PRO A 160 -18.04 37.70 -36.02
CA PRO A 160 -16.62 37.77 -35.70
C PRO A 160 -16.20 36.61 -34.77
N THR A 161 -15.14 35.94 -35.17
CA THR A 161 -14.50 34.84 -34.45
C THR A 161 -13.97 35.32 -33.08
N PRO A 162 -14.32 34.66 -31.96
CA PRO A 162 -13.68 34.95 -30.67
C PRO A 162 -12.24 34.48 -30.70
N VAL A 163 -11.32 35.35 -30.27
CA VAL A 163 -9.91 35.05 -30.07
C VAL A 163 -9.78 33.87 -29.08
N PRO A 164 -9.06 32.81 -29.40
CA PRO A 164 -8.91 31.69 -28.50
C PRO A 164 -8.10 32.13 -27.27
N THR A 165 -8.69 31.98 -26.11
CA THR A 165 -7.98 32.03 -24.83
C THR A 165 -6.93 30.91 -24.81
N PRO A 166 -5.68 31.15 -24.46
CA PRO A 166 -4.68 30.09 -24.41
C PRO A 166 -5.14 29.01 -23.43
N VAL A 167 -5.34 27.82 -23.95
CA VAL A 167 -5.60 26.60 -23.18
C VAL A 167 -4.29 26.32 -22.40
N PRO A 168 -4.35 26.06 -21.07
CA PRO A 168 -3.18 25.60 -20.36
C PRO A 168 -2.65 24.34 -21.05
N VAL A 169 -1.40 24.37 -21.46
CA VAL A 169 -0.71 23.21 -22.01
C VAL A 169 -0.60 22.20 -20.85
N CYS A 170 -1.55 21.27 -20.80
CA CYS A 170 -1.36 20.06 -20.01
C CYS A 170 -0.18 19.34 -20.62
N SER A 171 0.82 19.02 -19.82
CA SER A 171 1.87 18.08 -20.25
C SER A 171 1.18 16.86 -20.85
N PRO A 172 1.62 16.38 -22.02
CA PRO A 172 1.01 15.20 -22.62
C PRO A 172 1.04 14.06 -21.61
N LEU A 173 -0.07 13.33 -21.54
CA LEU A 173 -0.11 12.08 -20.76
C LEU A 173 0.98 11.15 -21.31
N PRO A 174 1.61 10.31 -20.46
CA PRO A 174 2.56 9.31 -20.91
C PRO A 174 1.95 8.46 -22.03
N ASP A 175 2.73 8.16 -23.03
CA ASP A 175 2.29 7.29 -24.12
C ASP A 175 2.29 5.84 -23.63
N TYR A 176 1.15 5.34 -23.16
CA TYR A 176 0.99 3.98 -22.66
C TYR A 176 1.19 2.90 -23.73
N GLU A 177 1.17 3.27 -25.00
CA GLU A 177 1.34 2.36 -26.13
C GLU A 177 2.80 2.29 -26.64
N ALA A 178 3.69 3.17 -26.15
CA ALA A 178 5.10 3.14 -26.53
C ALA A 178 5.78 1.87 -26.03
N GLU A 179 6.48 1.18 -26.93
CA GLU A 179 7.30 0.02 -26.59
C GLU A 179 8.55 0.47 -25.80
N TYR A 180 9.02 -0.38 -24.91
CA TYR A 180 10.25 -0.11 -24.16
C TYR A 180 11.47 -0.66 -24.89
N GLU A 181 12.44 0.20 -25.08
CA GLU A 181 13.74 -0.15 -25.65
C GLU A 181 14.86 0.52 -24.84
N ASP A 182 15.90 -0.21 -24.51
CA ASP A 182 17.17 0.29 -23.97
C ASP A 182 18.30 -0.70 -24.28
N ASP A 183 19.55 -0.26 -24.17
CA ASP A 183 20.74 -1.05 -24.42
C ASP A 183 21.38 -1.63 -23.15
N ASN A 184 20.77 -1.41 -21.97
CA ASN A 184 21.32 -1.91 -20.72
C ASN A 184 21.20 -3.43 -20.62
N MET A 185 22.18 -4.05 -19.95
CA MET A 185 22.11 -5.46 -19.57
C MET A 185 20.90 -5.70 -18.67
N PRO A 186 20.14 -6.79 -18.87
CA PRO A 186 18.99 -7.08 -18.01
C PRO A 186 19.41 -7.23 -16.54
N VAL A 187 18.69 -6.60 -15.64
CA VAL A 187 18.98 -6.63 -14.19
C VAL A 187 18.98 -8.08 -13.66
N LYS A 188 18.06 -8.91 -14.17
CA LYS A 188 17.94 -10.33 -13.80
C LYS A 188 19.18 -11.15 -14.18
N ASP A 189 19.90 -10.75 -15.26
CA ASP A 189 21.11 -11.44 -15.69
C ASP A 189 22.32 -10.96 -14.87
N ILE A 190 22.31 -9.68 -14.41
CA ILE A 190 23.35 -9.11 -13.56
C ILE A 190 23.38 -9.78 -12.19
N TYR A 191 22.21 -10.07 -11.60
CA TYR A 191 22.10 -10.66 -10.26
C TYR A 191 21.74 -12.15 -10.26
N GLN A 192 21.83 -12.84 -11.41
CA GLN A 192 21.37 -14.23 -11.57
C GLN A 192 22.01 -15.23 -10.60
N ASP A 193 23.24 -14.98 -10.17
CA ASP A 193 24.02 -15.85 -9.29
C ASP A 193 23.80 -15.56 -7.79
N TYR A 194 22.94 -14.60 -7.46
CA TYR A 194 22.67 -14.16 -6.08
C TYR A 194 21.19 -14.32 -5.73
N PHE A 195 20.33 -13.53 -6.33
CA PHE A 195 18.90 -13.51 -5.98
C PHE A 195 18.03 -13.17 -7.19
N MET A 196 16.77 -13.55 -7.14
CA MET A 196 15.79 -13.06 -8.09
C MET A 196 15.56 -11.56 -7.92
N VAL A 197 15.36 -10.86 -9.03
CA VAL A 197 14.99 -9.45 -9.02
C VAL A 197 13.57 -9.25 -9.52
N GLY A 198 12.83 -8.38 -8.85
CA GLY A 198 11.42 -8.13 -9.13
C GLY A 198 11.05 -6.67 -9.16
N ALA A 199 9.91 -6.38 -9.78
CA ALA A 199 9.25 -5.08 -9.71
C ALA A 199 7.74 -5.25 -9.56
N ALA A 200 7.09 -4.43 -8.72
CA ALA A 200 5.67 -4.55 -8.46
C ALA A 200 4.82 -4.03 -9.62
N LEU A 201 3.80 -4.80 -9.98
CA LEU A 201 2.71 -4.38 -10.84
C LEU A 201 1.71 -3.56 -10.02
N ASN A 202 1.85 -2.24 -10.14
CA ASN A 202 0.98 -1.30 -9.45
C ASN A 202 -0.40 -1.22 -10.12
N GLY A 203 -1.40 -0.85 -9.36
CA GLY A 203 -2.78 -0.68 -9.79
C GLY A 203 -3.77 -0.99 -8.67
N SER A 204 -4.91 -0.29 -8.66
CA SER A 204 -6.02 -0.50 -7.73
C SER A 204 -7.27 -1.09 -8.40
N SER A 205 -7.19 -1.36 -9.70
CA SER A 205 -8.25 -1.97 -10.52
C SER A 205 -7.63 -2.52 -11.80
N LEU A 206 -8.35 -3.38 -12.51
CA LEU A 206 -7.93 -3.88 -13.82
C LEU A 206 -7.59 -2.77 -14.82
N SER A 207 -8.35 -1.69 -14.82
CA SER A 207 -8.10 -0.55 -15.74
C SER A 207 -6.90 0.32 -15.37
N THR A 208 -6.42 0.23 -14.13
CA THR A 208 -5.26 0.99 -13.64
C THR A 208 -4.02 0.12 -13.40
N MET A 209 -4.07 -1.15 -13.76
CA MET A 209 -2.95 -2.06 -13.60
C MET A 209 -1.81 -1.71 -14.56
N ALA A 210 -0.57 -1.78 -14.07
CA ALA A 210 0.64 -1.50 -14.84
C ALA A 210 0.79 -2.39 -16.10
N LEU A 211 0.13 -3.55 -16.15
CA LEU A 211 0.05 -4.40 -17.34
C LEU A 211 -0.56 -3.71 -18.57
N ASN A 212 -1.37 -2.68 -18.38
CA ASN A 212 -1.97 -1.93 -19.49
C ASN A 212 -0.99 -0.93 -20.11
N HIS A 213 0.23 -0.81 -19.57
CA HIS A 213 1.26 0.09 -20.04
C HIS A 213 2.39 -0.69 -20.71
N LYS A 214 2.52 -0.60 -22.04
CA LYS A 214 3.50 -1.38 -22.82
C LYS A 214 4.94 -1.12 -22.39
N GLY A 215 5.31 0.12 -22.12
CA GLY A 215 6.63 0.47 -21.61
C GLY A 215 6.95 -0.24 -20.29
N MET A 216 6.02 -0.25 -19.33
CA MET A 216 6.23 -0.94 -18.05
C MET A 216 6.29 -2.46 -18.20
N THR A 217 5.45 -3.06 -19.06
CA THR A 217 5.53 -4.50 -19.33
C THR A 217 6.80 -4.86 -20.08
N GLY A 218 7.29 -3.98 -20.95
CA GLY A 218 8.59 -4.10 -21.62
C GLY A 218 9.74 -4.11 -20.62
N ILE A 219 9.77 -3.14 -19.69
CA ILE A 219 10.74 -3.09 -18.60
C ILE A 219 10.70 -4.38 -17.77
N LEU A 220 9.51 -4.81 -17.36
CA LEU A 220 9.34 -6.01 -16.54
C LEU A 220 9.89 -7.26 -17.26
N LYS A 221 9.54 -7.46 -18.52
CA LYS A 221 10.02 -8.60 -19.31
C LYS A 221 11.54 -8.59 -19.49
N LYS A 222 12.11 -7.42 -19.74
CA LYS A 222 13.55 -7.29 -19.99
C LYS A 222 14.37 -7.44 -18.73
N HIS A 223 14.04 -6.70 -17.68
CA HIS A 223 14.92 -6.53 -16.52
C HIS A 223 14.63 -7.45 -15.35
N PHE A 224 13.44 -8.02 -15.25
CA PHE A 224 13.00 -8.73 -14.05
C PHE A 224 12.58 -10.17 -14.33
N ASN A 225 12.82 -11.07 -13.37
CA ASN A 225 12.38 -12.46 -13.40
C ASN A 225 11.30 -12.75 -12.36
N SER A 226 10.93 -11.76 -11.54
CA SER A 226 9.81 -11.85 -10.61
C SER A 226 8.97 -10.58 -10.55
N THR A 227 7.76 -10.68 -9.99
CA THR A 227 6.85 -9.57 -9.78
C THR A 227 5.95 -9.81 -8.56
N VAL A 228 5.16 -8.80 -8.20
CA VAL A 228 4.11 -8.86 -7.18
C VAL A 228 2.96 -7.93 -7.58
N LEU A 229 1.72 -8.29 -7.29
CA LEU A 229 0.59 -7.36 -7.39
C LEU A 229 0.52 -6.51 -6.13
N SER A 230 0.70 -5.20 -6.25
CA SER A 230 0.70 -4.30 -5.08
C SER A 230 -0.65 -4.25 -4.34
N ASN A 231 -1.78 -4.58 -5.01
CA ASN A 231 -3.11 -4.56 -4.42
C ASN A 231 -4.01 -5.72 -4.85
N LEU A 232 -4.04 -6.07 -6.13
CA LEU A 232 -5.14 -6.82 -6.75
C LEU A 232 -5.22 -8.31 -6.36
N MET A 233 -4.31 -8.79 -5.49
CA MET A 233 -4.33 -10.13 -4.88
C MET A 233 -4.59 -10.08 -3.37
N LYS A 234 -4.94 -8.93 -2.82
CA LYS A 234 -5.31 -8.77 -1.41
C LYS A 234 -6.75 -9.24 -1.15
N PRO A 235 -7.12 -9.62 0.09
CA PRO A 235 -8.45 -10.14 0.42
C PRO A 235 -9.61 -9.27 -0.06
N GLU A 236 -9.47 -7.94 0.01
CA GLU A 236 -10.48 -6.97 -0.46
C GLU A 236 -10.86 -7.17 -1.94
N HIS A 237 -9.91 -7.62 -2.77
CA HIS A 237 -10.13 -7.83 -4.19
C HIS A 237 -10.53 -9.26 -4.53
N LEU A 238 -10.12 -10.25 -3.72
CA LEU A 238 -10.38 -11.67 -3.97
C LEU A 238 -11.69 -12.17 -3.36
N LEU A 239 -12.15 -11.59 -2.24
CA LEU A 239 -13.41 -11.98 -1.61
C LEU A 239 -14.60 -11.39 -2.36
N ASP A 240 -15.61 -12.21 -2.64
CA ASP A 240 -16.87 -11.80 -3.24
C ASP A 240 -17.99 -11.78 -2.20
N GLU A 241 -18.40 -10.60 -1.77
CA GLU A 241 -19.43 -10.43 -0.74
C GLU A 241 -20.78 -11.02 -1.16
N GLN A 242 -21.20 -10.76 -2.40
CA GLN A 242 -22.52 -11.18 -2.87
C GLN A 242 -22.59 -12.70 -3.01
N ALA A 243 -21.56 -13.31 -3.59
CA ALA A 243 -21.51 -14.76 -3.71
C ALA A 243 -21.36 -15.45 -2.35
N SER A 244 -20.58 -14.89 -1.43
CA SER A 244 -20.43 -15.40 -0.05
C SER A 244 -21.75 -15.36 0.72
N LYS A 245 -22.54 -14.29 0.61
CA LYS A 245 -23.88 -14.20 1.20
C LYS A 245 -24.87 -15.20 0.62
N ALA A 246 -24.69 -15.60 -0.64
CA ALA A 246 -25.54 -16.56 -1.32
C ALA A 246 -25.05 -18.02 -1.15
N SER A 247 -23.90 -18.23 -0.53
CA SER A 247 -23.34 -19.56 -0.31
C SER A 247 -24.22 -20.39 0.62
N THR A 248 -24.48 -21.63 0.23
CA THR A 248 -25.35 -22.55 0.99
C THR A 248 -24.65 -23.25 2.15
N ASP A 249 -23.32 -23.26 2.15
CA ASP A 249 -22.48 -23.85 3.20
C ASP A 249 -21.92 -22.81 4.19
N GLY A 250 -22.26 -21.52 3.98
CA GLY A 250 -21.78 -20.42 4.82
C GLY A 250 -20.30 -20.09 4.65
N MET A 251 -19.62 -20.73 3.67
CA MET A 251 -18.20 -20.45 3.40
C MET A 251 -18.02 -19.28 2.43
N PRO A 252 -16.90 -18.56 2.51
CA PRO A 252 -16.61 -17.47 1.59
C PRO A 252 -16.43 -17.99 0.17
N VAL A 253 -16.80 -17.16 -0.79
CA VAL A 253 -16.55 -17.37 -2.21
C VAL A 253 -15.51 -16.36 -2.68
N CYS A 254 -14.49 -16.84 -3.40
CA CYS A 254 -13.46 -15.98 -3.99
C CYS A 254 -13.73 -15.76 -5.49
N LYS A 255 -13.23 -14.63 -5.99
CA LYS A 255 -13.17 -14.26 -7.40
C LYS A 255 -11.73 -13.90 -7.76
N PHE A 256 -11.32 -14.18 -8.99
CA PHE A 256 -9.93 -14.08 -9.39
C PHE A 256 -9.71 -13.21 -10.63
N ASP A 257 -10.76 -12.60 -11.17
CA ASP A 257 -10.72 -11.71 -12.32
C ASP A 257 -9.69 -10.57 -12.16
N THR A 258 -9.41 -10.15 -10.91
CA THR A 258 -8.46 -9.08 -10.62
C THR A 258 -6.99 -9.50 -10.74
N CYS A 259 -6.67 -10.79 -10.60
CA CYS A 259 -5.28 -11.29 -10.63
C CYS A 259 -4.96 -12.20 -11.82
N ASP A 260 -5.95 -12.84 -12.42
CA ASP A 260 -5.74 -13.84 -13.49
C ASP A 260 -4.98 -13.31 -14.69
N SER A 261 -5.23 -12.07 -15.11
CA SER A 261 -4.51 -11.46 -16.23
C SER A 261 -3.01 -11.29 -15.95
N ALA A 262 -2.64 -10.99 -14.70
CA ALA A 262 -1.26 -10.87 -14.29
C ALA A 262 -0.58 -12.23 -14.13
N LEU A 263 -1.28 -13.21 -13.58
CA LEU A 263 -0.80 -14.60 -13.48
C LEU A 263 -0.53 -15.20 -14.86
N LYS A 264 -1.47 -15.00 -15.79
CA LYS A 264 -1.31 -15.42 -17.19
C LYS A 264 -0.13 -14.73 -17.87
N PHE A 265 0.01 -13.41 -17.71
CA PHE A 265 1.17 -12.67 -18.25
C PHE A 265 2.48 -13.23 -17.70
N CYS A 266 2.56 -13.53 -16.42
CA CYS A 266 3.74 -14.14 -15.80
C CYS A 266 4.04 -15.51 -16.38
N GLN A 267 3.04 -16.37 -16.52
CA GLN A 267 3.18 -17.71 -17.11
C GLN A 267 3.70 -17.64 -18.56
N GLU A 268 3.11 -16.76 -19.37
CA GLU A 268 3.48 -16.60 -20.79
C GLU A 268 4.90 -16.03 -20.98
N ASN A 269 5.42 -15.28 -20.00
CA ASN A 269 6.73 -14.64 -20.10
C ASN A 269 7.80 -15.26 -19.17
N GLY A 270 7.52 -16.38 -18.51
CA GLY A 270 8.48 -17.05 -17.62
C GLY A 270 8.85 -16.23 -16.37
N ILE A 271 7.97 -15.33 -15.94
CA ILE A 271 8.16 -14.47 -14.77
C ILE A 271 7.49 -15.15 -13.55
N LYS A 272 8.17 -15.17 -12.41
CA LYS A 272 7.61 -15.66 -11.15
C LYS A 272 6.81 -14.56 -10.46
N MET A 273 5.89 -14.94 -9.55
CA MET A 273 5.11 -13.97 -8.79
C MET A 273 5.10 -14.29 -7.30
N ARG A 274 5.26 -13.27 -6.48
CA ARG A 274 4.95 -13.32 -5.05
C ARG A 274 3.44 -13.22 -4.87
N GLY A 275 2.85 -14.12 -4.12
CA GLY A 275 1.45 -14.03 -3.69
C GLY A 275 1.33 -13.04 -2.52
N HIS A 276 0.85 -11.84 -2.77
CA HIS A 276 0.74 -10.79 -1.75
C HIS A 276 -0.71 -10.29 -1.65
N THR A 277 -1.36 -10.54 -0.55
CA THR A 277 -1.04 -11.32 0.64
C THR A 277 -2.28 -12.14 1.05
N LEU A 278 -2.10 -13.29 1.71
CA LEU A 278 -3.24 -14.08 2.16
C LEU A 278 -3.98 -13.38 3.30
N LEU A 279 -3.31 -13.01 4.38
CA LEU A 279 -3.92 -12.33 5.52
C LEU A 279 -3.24 -10.98 5.81
N TRP A 280 -4.04 -9.94 5.92
CA TRP A 280 -3.62 -8.63 6.39
C TRP A 280 -4.73 -7.99 7.22
N HIS A 281 -4.40 -7.25 8.27
CA HIS A 281 -5.35 -6.51 9.10
C HIS A 281 -5.99 -5.32 8.36
N ASN A 282 -5.33 -4.84 7.30
CA ASN A 282 -5.82 -3.84 6.38
C ASN A 282 -6.22 -4.50 5.05
N GLN A 283 -7.06 -3.87 4.24
CA GLN A 283 -7.57 -4.39 2.96
C GLN A 283 -8.12 -5.84 3.04
N THR A 284 -8.65 -6.24 4.22
CA THR A 284 -9.56 -7.37 4.39
C THR A 284 -10.93 -6.77 4.73
N PRO A 285 -12.00 -7.04 3.98
CA PRO A 285 -13.27 -6.36 4.16
C PRO A 285 -13.93 -6.74 5.49
N GLU A 286 -14.43 -5.76 6.23
CA GLU A 286 -15.07 -5.95 7.55
C GLU A 286 -16.20 -6.97 7.53
N TRP A 287 -17.04 -6.97 6.46
CA TRP A 287 -18.17 -7.89 6.34
C TRP A 287 -17.77 -9.38 6.44
N PHE A 288 -16.54 -9.73 6.07
CA PHE A 288 -16.03 -11.10 6.08
C PHE A 288 -16.01 -11.73 7.48
N PHE A 289 -15.92 -10.91 8.51
CA PHE A 289 -15.82 -11.31 9.93
C PHE A 289 -17.17 -11.38 10.65
N HIS A 290 -18.26 -10.98 10.01
CA HIS A 290 -19.58 -10.90 10.64
C HIS A 290 -20.48 -12.09 10.27
N VAL A 291 -21.44 -12.37 11.16
CA VAL A 291 -22.49 -13.38 10.92
C VAL A 291 -23.24 -13.02 9.65
N ASP A 292 -23.48 -14.03 8.80
CA ASP A 292 -24.11 -13.91 7.47
C ASP A 292 -23.46 -12.85 6.57
N TYR A 293 -22.19 -12.54 6.82
CA TYR A 293 -21.43 -11.52 6.09
C TYR A 293 -22.07 -10.11 6.12
N ASP A 294 -22.80 -9.78 7.22
CA ASP A 294 -23.48 -8.52 7.42
C ASP A 294 -22.83 -7.71 8.55
N VAL A 295 -22.21 -6.58 8.22
CA VAL A 295 -21.54 -5.69 9.19
C VAL A 295 -22.45 -5.14 10.31
N ASN A 296 -23.77 -5.29 10.18
CA ASN A 296 -24.73 -4.91 11.22
C ASN A 296 -24.97 -6.03 12.26
N LYS A 297 -24.42 -7.22 12.01
CA LYS A 297 -24.48 -8.37 12.94
C LYS A 297 -23.17 -8.46 13.73
N GLU A 298 -23.18 -9.29 14.76
CA GLU A 298 -22.00 -9.59 15.57
C GLU A 298 -20.89 -10.28 14.75
N LEU A 299 -19.68 -10.25 15.29
CA LEU A 299 -18.58 -11.04 14.77
C LEU A 299 -18.89 -12.53 14.93
N VAL A 300 -18.47 -13.34 13.97
CA VAL A 300 -18.58 -14.80 14.10
C VAL A 300 -17.67 -15.31 15.22
N ASP A 301 -17.99 -16.49 15.74
CA ASP A 301 -17.13 -17.19 16.68
C ASP A 301 -15.83 -17.69 16.03
N ALA A 302 -14.86 -18.05 16.87
CA ALA A 302 -13.53 -18.44 16.42
C ALA A 302 -13.53 -19.69 15.52
N ALA A 303 -14.40 -20.65 15.76
CA ALA A 303 -14.46 -21.87 14.94
C ALA A 303 -15.03 -21.59 13.54
N THR A 304 -16.05 -20.76 13.45
CA THR A 304 -16.60 -20.28 12.19
C THR A 304 -15.56 -19.46 11.41
N MET A 305 -14.83 -18.57 12.09
CA MET A 305 -13.79 -17.75 11.44
C MET A 305 -12.62 -18.61 10.95
N GLU A 306 -12.22 -19.61 11.71
CA GLU A 306 -11.19 -20.56 11.31
C GLU A 306 -11.58 -21.32 10.04
N ALA A 307 -12.81 -21.84 9.97
CA ALA A 307 -13.34 -22.51 8.78
C ALA A 307 -13.37 -21.58 7.55
N ARG A 308 -13.77 -20.32 7.73
CA ARG A 308 -13.73 -19.29 6.68
C ARG A 308 -12.30 -18.99 6.22
N MET A 309 -11.36 -18.86 7.14
CA MET A 309 -9.93 -18.66 6.83
C MET A 309 -9.38 -19.82 6.02
N GLU A 310 -9.60 -21.05 6.47
CA GLU A 310 -9.15 -22.25 5.74
C GLU A 310 -9.74 -22.31 4.34
N SER A 311 -11.05 -22.09 4.20
CA SER A 311 -11.72 -22.08 2.91
C SER A 311 -11.17 -21.00 1.97
N TYR A 312 -10.93 -19.79 2.49
CA TYR A 312 -10.35 -18.69 1.73
C TYR A 312 -8.92 -19.03 1.25
N ILE A 313 -8.02 -19.41 2.16
CA ILE A 313 -6.64 -19.75 1.84
C ILE A 313 -6.59 -20.89 0.80
N ARG A 314 -7.39 -21.94 1.01
CA ARG A 314 -7.50 -23.06 0.07
C ARG A 314 -7.91 -22.58 -1.33
N GLN A 315 -8.97 -21.77 -1.44
CA GLN A 315 -9.46 -21.29 -2.74
C GLN A 315 -8.38 -20.48 -3.47
N VAL A 316 -7.71 -19.56 -2.76
CA VAL A 316 -6.69 -18.68 -3.36
C VAL A 316 -5.49 -19.50 -3.84
N ILE A 317 -4.92 -20.33 -2.98
CA ILE A 317 -3.73 -21.11 -3.31
C ILE A 317 -4.03 -22.10 -4.43
N THR A 318 -5.12 -22.87 -4.31
CA THR A 318 -5.44 -23.90 -5.32
C THR A 318 -5.81 -23.31 -6.67
N HIS A 319 -6.47 -22.13 -6.71
CA HIS A 319 -6.74 -21.44 -7.97
C HIS A 319 -5.45 -21.06 -8.70
N CYS A 320 -4.51 -20.42 -7.98
CA CYS A 320 -3.24 -20.00 -8.57
C CYS A 320 -2.42 -21.20 -9.07
N GLN A 321 -2.33 -22.29 -8.29
CA GLN A 321 -1.56 -23.48 -8.66
C GLN A 321 -2.18 -24.26 -9.81
N ALA A 322 -3.50 -24.43 -9.81
CA ALA A 322 -4.20 -25.17 -10.87
C ALA A 322 -4.26 -24.40 -12.19
N GLY A 323 -4.53 -23.09 -12.13
CA GLY A 323 -4.63 -22.24 -13.33
C GLY A 323 -3.28 -21.84 -13.92
N PHE A 324 -2.30 -21.61 -13.04
CA PHE A 324 -1.00 -21.03 -13.39
C PHE A 324 0.15 -21.75 -12.68
N PRO A 325 0.37 -23.04 -12.97
CA PRO A 325 1.32 -23.87 -12.25
C PRO A 325 2.73 -23.29 -12.31
N GLY A 326 3.38 -23.20 -11.14
CA GLY A 326 4.74 -22.73 -10.96
C GLY A 326 4.95 -21.22 -11.15
N VAL A 327 3.90 -20.42 -11.32
CA VAL A 327 3.99 -18.94 -11.35
C VAL A 327 4.24 -18.40 -9.94
N ILE A 328 3.41 -18.79 -8.97
CA ILE A 328 3.63 -18.39 -7.58
C ILE A 328 4.81 -19.19 -7.01
N TYR A 329 5.84 -18.50 -6.52
CA TYR A 329 7.02 -19.13 -5.91
C TYR A 329 7.07 -18.94 -4.39
N THR A 330 6.35 -17.94 -3.86
CA THR A 330 6.29 -17.61 -2.44
C THR A 330 4.96 -16.96 -2.09
N TRP A 331 4.49 -17.12 -0.86
CA TRP A 331 3.32 -16.44 -0.31
C TRP A 331 3.70 -15.57 0.88
N ASP A 332 3.31 -14.31 0.87
CA ASP A 332 3.18 -13.51 2.09
C ASP A 332 1.92 -14.00 2.83
N VAL A 333 2.12 -14.94 3.76
CA VAL A 333 0.99 -15.61 4.44
C VAL A 333 0.29 -14.67 5.40
N VAL A 334 1.05 -13.99 6.24
CA VAL A 334 0.57 -12.94 7.15
C VAL A 334 1.40 -11.68 6.94
N ASN A 335 0.72 -10.56 6.73
CA ASN A 335 1.34 -9.27 6.52
C ASN A 335 1.16 -8.36 7.73
N GLU A 336 2.26 -7.78 8.25
CA GLU A 336 2.28 -6.67 9.23
C GLU A 336 1.52 -6.94 10.54
N CYS A 337 1.60 -8.15 11.08
CA CYS A 337 0.90 -8.48 12.32
C CYS A 337 1.66 -8.04 13.58
N ILE A 338 2.96 -7.77 13.50
CA ILE A 338 3.74 -7.24 14.63
C ILE A 338 3.52 -5.74 14.76
N CYS A 339 3.18 -5.30 15.97
CA CYS A 339 2.97 -3.89 16.28
C CYS A 339 3.63 -3.52 17.60
N VAL A 340 4.40 -2.45 17.60
CA VAL A 340 5.07 -1.92 18.78
C VAL A 340 4.54 -0.54 19.19
N ASP A 341 3.52 -0.04 18.49
CA ASP A 341 2.87 1.25 18.80
C ASP A 341 2.01 1.13 20.06
N ASP A 342 2.13 2.08 20.96
CA ASP A 342 1.37 2.14 22.21
C ASP A 342 -0.13 1.93 21.99
N ASN A 343 -0.73 1.05 22.78
CA ASN A 343 -2.16 0.72 22.80
C ASN A 343 -2.69 0.02 21.53
N SER A 344 -1.83 -0.47 20.65
CA SER A 344 -2.24 -1.15 19.41
C SER A 344 -1.89 -2.63 19.37
N TYR A 345 -1.28 -3.17 20.43
CA TYR A 345 -0.88 -4.56 20.51
C TYR A 345 -1.35 -5.25 21.81
N VAL A 346 -1.28 -6.56 21.79
CA VAL A 346 -1.29 -7.45 22.95
C VAL A 346 0.02 -8.23 22.99
N VAL A 347 0.44 -8.64 24.17
CA VAL A 347 1.55 -9.59 24.31
C VAL A 347 0.98 -10.99 24.26
N THR A 348 1.45 -11.80 23.30
CA THR A 348 1.01 -13.19 23.10
C THR A 348 1.57 -14.12 24.17
N SER A 349 1.11 -15.37 24.17
CA SER A 349 1.68 -16.44 25.00
C SER A 349 3.15 -16.72 24.68
N GLY A 350 3.60 -16.50 23.43
CA GLY A 350 4.99 -16.58 22.98
C GLY A 350 5.84 -15.36 23.34
N GLY A 351 5.26 -14.35 24.01
CA GLY A 351 5.96 -13.15 24.49
C GLY A 351 6.33 -12.14 23.40
N TRP A 352 5.68 -12.18 22.25
CA TRP A 352 5.80 -11.19 21.17
C TRP A 352 4.54 -10.31 21.05
N LYS A 353 4.69 -9.13 20.44
CA LYS A 353 3.66 -8.10 20.37
C LYS A 353 2.81 -8.22 19.11
N LEU A 354 1.61 -8.77 19.26
CA LEU A 354 0.64 -8.95 18.18
C LEU A 354 -0.27 -7.73 18.05
N ARG A 355 -0.45 -7.23 16.85
CA ARG A 355 -1.41 -6.17 16.53
C ARG A 355 -2.83 -6.60 16.88
N SER A 356 -3.44 -5.90 17.84
CA SER A 356 -4.84 -6.12 18.25
C SER A 356 -5.79 -5.08 17.65
N GLN A 357 -5.26 -3.91 17.32
CA GLN A 357 -6.00 -2.83 16.65
C GLN A 357 -5.06 -1.97 15.82
N THR A 358 -5.62 -1.29 14.84
CA THR A 358 -4.88 -0.38 13.97
C THR A 358 -5.34 1.05 14.20
N LYS A 359 -4.39 2.01 14.15
CA LYS A 359 -4.72 3.43 14.17
C LYS A 359 -5.17 3.83 12.77
N SER A 360 -6.34 4.46 12.68
CA SER A 360 -6.97 4.82 11.41
C SER A 360 -6.20 5.84 10.56
N ASP A 361 -5.15 6.47 11.07
CA ASP A 361 -4.33 7.39 10.29
C ASP A 361 -3.57 6.64 9.15
N ASN A 362 -3.45 5.32 9.24
CA ASN A 362 -2.86 4.44 8.22
C ASN A 362 -3.91 3.65 7.44
N ASP A 363 -5.15 3.60 7.93
CA ASP A 363 -6.28 3.01 7.25
C ASP A 363 -7.05 4.12 6.52
N PHE A 364 -7.17 4.03 5.21
CA PHE A 364 -7.83 5.03 4.36
C PHE A 364 -9.34 5.15 4.60
N ALA A 365 -9.93 4.25 5.38
CA ALA A 365 -11.39 4.14 5.55
C ALA A 365 -11.94 4.70 6.86
N HIS A 366 -11.19 4.67 7.97
CA HIS A 366 -11.73 4.93 9.32
C HIS A 366 -11.01 6.01 10.11
N ASP A 367 -11.74 6.75 10.95
CA ASP A 367 -11.23 7.76 11.90
C ASP A 367 -11.13 7.14 13.30
N GLY A 368 -9.96 6.77 13.78
CA GLY A 368 -9.71 6.22 15.12
C GLY A 368 -9.06 4.84 15.09
N TYR A 369 -9.02 4.18 16.22
CA TYR A 369 -8.57 2.79 16.27
C TYR A 369 -9.68 1.87 15.79
N VAL A 370 -9.35 0.97 14.87
CA VAL A 370 -10.21 -0.13 14.42
C VAL A 370 -9.62 -1.45 14.90
N PRO A 371 -10.45 -2.45 15.22
CA PRO A 371 -9.96 -3.78 15.58
C PRO A 371 -9.15 -4.39 14.44
N ASN A 372 -8.11 -5.15 14.77
CA ASN A 372 -7.66 -6.19 13.87
C ASN A 372 -8.69 -7.32 13.95
N TYR A 373 -9.55 -7.43 12.95
CA TYR A 373 -10.67 -8.37 12.96
C TYR A 373 -10.23 -9.84 13.00
N TRP A 374 -9.05 -10.17 12.46
CA TRP A 374 -8.44 -11.50 12.62
C TRP A 374 -8.19 -11.82 14.09
N TYR A 375 -7.57 -10.86 14.81
CA TYR A 375 -7.35 -10.98 16.24
C TYR A 375 -8.67 -10.95 17.03
N ALA A 376 -9.61 -10.08 16.67
CA ALA A 376 -10.87 -9.93 17.38
C ALA A 376 -11.74 -11.19 17.33
N THR A 377 -11.63 -12.01 16.29
CA THR A 377 -12.38 -13.25 16.11
C THR A 377 -11.63 -14.48 16.61
N MET A 378 -10.32 -14.60 16.37
CA MET A 378 -9.53 -15.83 16.59
C MET A 378 -8.45 -15.69 17.67
N GLY A 379 -8.26 -14.48 18.24
CA GLY A 379 -7.15 -14.24 19.17
C GLY A 379 -5.78 -14.41 18.49
N GLU A 380 -4.76 -14.75 19.26
CA GLU A 380 -3.39 -14.90 18.75
C GLU A 380 -3.22 -16.09 17.79
N SER A 381 -4.09 -17.09 17.86
CA SER A 381 -3.97 -18.31 17.08
C SER A 381 -4.12 -18.12 15.56
N TYR A 382 -4.65 -16.98 15.11
CA TYR A 382 -4.86 -16.76 13.67
C TYR A 382 -3.56 -16.78 12.86
N VAL A 383 -2.44 -16.32 13.46
CA VAL A 383 -1.13 -16.29 12.77
C VAL A 383 -0.66 -17.70 12.47
N GLU A 384 -0.59 -18.55 13.50
CA GLU A 384 -0.16 -19.95 13.34
C GLU A 384 -1.09 -20.73 12.38
N LYS A 385 -2.41 -20.58 12.55
CA LYS A 385 -3.40 -21.24 11.71
C LYS A 385 -3.32 -20.82 10.24
N ALA A 386 -3.05 -19.55 9.96
CA ALA A 386 -2.83 -19.09 8.61
C ALA A 386 -1.65 -19.79 7.94
N PHE A 387 -0.51 -19.87 8.62
CA PHE A 387 0.66 -20.60 8.13
C PHE A 387 0.40 -22.12 8.00
N MET A 388 -0.31 -22.73 8.94
CA MET A 388 -0.69 -24.14 8.88
C MET A 388 -1.56 -24.44 7.66
N TYR A 389 -2.56 -23.60 7.36
CA TYR A 389 -3.40 -23.79 6.17
C TYR A 389 -2.65 -23.46 4.88
N ALA A 390 -1.81 -22.42 4.87
CA ALA A 390 -0.96 -22.17 3.71
C ALA A 390 -0.03 -23.35 3.43
N ARG A 391 0.62 -23.91 4.44
CA ARG A 391 1.47 -25.12 4.32
C ARG A 391 0.69 -26.35 3.83
N LYS A 392 -0.56 -26.48 4.25
CA LYS A 392 -1.44 -27.60 3.85
C LYS A 392 -1.78 -27.58 2.35
N TYR A 393 -1.92 -26.37 1.76
CA TYR A 393 -2.44 -26.23 0.40
C TYR A 393 -1.39 -25.76 -0.62
N ALA A 394 -0.26 -25.18 -0.18
CA ALA A 394 0.81 -24.79 -1.08
C ALA A 394 1.53 -26.01 -1.67
N ASP A 395 1.89 -25.93 -2.95
CA ASP A 395 2.71 -26.95 -3.61
C ASP A 395 4.10 -27.06 -2.97
N PRO A 396 4.72 -28.23 -3.00
CA PRO A 396 6.11 -28.40 -2.56
C PRO A 396 7.04 -27.42 -3.31
N GLY A 397 7.88 -26.72 -2.56
CA GLY A 397 8.83 -25.73 -3.10
C GLY A 397 8.28 -24.32 -3.20
N VAL A 398 7.01 -24.07 -2.87
CA VAL A 398 6.48 -22.71 -2.65
C VAL A 398 6.80 -22.31 -1.22
N THR A 399 7.52 -21.19 -1.03
CA THR A 399 7.92 -20.74 0.29
C THR A 399 6.85 -19.90 0.99
N LEU A 400 6.79 -19.99 2.30
CA LEU A 400 5.81 -19.30 3.14
C LEU A 400 6.52 -18.26 3.99
N VAL A 401 6.14 -16.99 3.83
CA VAL A 401 6.87 -15.83 4.33
C VAL A 401 5.99 -14.97 5.23
N TYR A 402 6.57 -14.44 6.29
CA TYR A 402 6.03 -13.31 7.05
C TYR A 402 6.57 -12.01 6.48
N ASN A 403 5.75 -11.03 6.12
CA ASN A 403 6.17 -9.78 5.50
C ASN A 403 5.80 -8.57 6.37
N ASP A 404 6.75 -7.62 6.61
CA ASP A 404 6.50 -6.46 7.46
C ASP A 404 7.41 -5.26 7.13
N TYR A 405 7.00 -4.07 7.56
CA TYR A 405 7.72 -2.80 7.44
C TYR A 405 8.50 -2.46 8.73
N ASN A 406 9.46 -1.53 8.62
CA ASN A 406 10.28 -1.08 9.75
C ASN A 406 10.96 -2.23 10.52
N VAL A 407 11.28 -3.30 9.83
CA VAL A 407 11.81 -4.56 10.37
C VAL A 407 13.18 -4.41 11.07
N PHE A 408 13.88 -3.32 10.78
CA PHE A 408 15.18 -2.96 11.36
C PHE A 408 15.06 -2.20 12.71
N MET A 409 13.87 -1.72 13.09
CA MET A 409 13.66 -1.11 14.41
C MET A 409 13.78 -2.18 15.49
N THR A 410 14.71 -1.99 16.44
CA THR A 410 15.11 -2.98 17.43
C THR A 410 13.94 -3.71 18.09
N GLU A 411 13.01 -2.98 18.69
CA GLU A 411 11.87 -3.59 19.37
C GLU A 411 10.98 -4.39 18.40
N LYS A 412 10.78 -3.90 17.18
CA LYS A 412 10.00 -4.60 16.17
C LYS A 412 10.73 -5.84 15.66
N MET A 413 12.02 -5.72 15.40
CA MET A 413 12.91 -6.81 15.00
C MET A 413 12.90 -7.96 16.02
N GLU A 414 13.02 -7.65 17.30
CA GLU A 414 12.97 -8.65 18.38
C GLU A 414 11.63 -9.40 18.43
N ASN A 415 10.53 -8.70 18.22
CA ASN A 415 9.19 -9.31 18.23
C ASN A 415 8.94 -10.17 16.98
N ILE A 416 9.41 -9.72 15.81
CA ILE A 416 9.38 -10.53 14.58
C ILE A 416 10.23 -11.80 14.78
N TYR A 417 11.44 -11.66 15.30
CA TYR A 417 12.35 -12.79 15.55
C TYR A 417 11.68 -13.87 16.41
N LYS A 418 11.09 -13.50 17.56
CA LYS A 418 10.41 -14.44 18.47
C LYS A 418 9.25 -15.16 17.78
N MET A 419 8.40 -14.44 17.07
CA MET A 419 7.28 -15.03 16.35
C MET A 419 7.75 -16.01 15.26
N VAL A 420 8.74 -15.60 14.47
CA VAL A 420 9.28 -16.42 13.39
C VAL A 420 10.00 -17.66 13.93
N GLU A 421 10.74 -17.53 15.04
CA GLU A 421 11.38 -18.66 15.73
C GLU A 421 10.33 -19.68 16.20
N GLU A 422 9.20 -19.22 16.75
CA GLU A 422 8.08 -20.06 17.13
C GLU A 422 7.48 -20.80 15.92
N LEU A 423 7.17 -20.10 14.84
CA LEU A 423 6.63 -20.71 13.61
C LEU A 423 7.62 -21.68 12.95
N LYS A 424 8.92 -21.33 12.94
CA LYS A 424 10.00 -22.21 12.45
C LYS A 424 10.09 -23.50 13.24
N SER A 425 10.00 -23.43 14.57
CA SER A 425 10.05 -24.63 15.43
C SER A 425 8.94 -25.64 15.10
N LYS A 426 7.84 -25.18 14.48
CA LYS A 426 6.69 -25.97 14.03
C LYS A 426 6.77 -26.36 12.54
N GLY A 427 7.82 -25.94 11.81
CA GLY A 427 7.98 -26.20 10.37
C GLY A 427 6.98 -25.44 9.48
N LEU A 428 6.47 -24.30 9.95
CA LEU A 428 5.38 -23.59 9.29
C LEU A 428 5.84 -22.45 8.39
N ILE A 429 7.02 -21.87 8.61
CA ILE A 429 7.55 -20.71 7.90
C ILE A 429 8.91 -21.02 7.25
N ASP A 430 9.15 -20.42 6.08
CA ASP A 430 10.38 -20.61 5.30
C ASP A 430 11.20 -19.32 5.20
N GLY A 431 10.60 -18.13 5.36
CA GLY A 431 11.31 -16.87 5.16
C GLY A 431 10.68 -15.66 5.82
N ILE A 432 11.43 -14.54 5.77
CA ILE A 432 11.01 -13.23 6.24
C ILE A 432 11.06 -12.24 5.07
N GLY A 433 9.93 -11.56 4.82
CA GLY A 433 9.82 -10.46 3.88
C GLY A 433 10.10 -9.12 4.56
N LEU A 434 11.01 -8.36 3.98
CA LEU A 434 11.47 -7.07 4.47
C LEU A 434 10.94 -5.96 3.56
N GLN A 435 10.12 -5.04 4.09
CA GLN A 435 9.57 -3.90 3.35
C GLN A 435 10.41 -2.63 3.57
N PRO A 436 11.53 -2.39 2.85
CA PRO A 436 12.35 -1.20 3.04
C PRO A 436 11.80 0.00 2.25
N THR A 437 10.59 0.42 2.54
CA THR A 437 10.05 1.70 2.07
C THR A 437 10.51 2.81 3.00
N VAL A 438 11.71 3.34 2.78
CA VAL A 438 12.42 4.22 3.71
C VAL A 438 12.92 5.50 3.04
N GLY A 439 13.48 6.41 3.83
CA GLY A 439 14.07 7.64 3.34
C GLY A 439 15.54 7.49 2.93
N ILE A 440 16.07 8.54 2.31
CA ILE A 440 17.46 8.57 1.85
C ILE A 440 18.47 8.50 3.01
N ARG A 441 18.11 8.90 4.21
CA ARG A 441 19.03 9.05 5.34
C ARG A 441 18.78 8.07 6.47
N TRP A 442 17.68 7.38 6.48
CA TRP A 442 17.28 6.51 7.55
C TRP A 442 16.53 5.29 7.03
N PRO A 443 16.80 4.10 7.60
CA PRO A 443 17.83 3.79 8.61
C PRO A 443 19.26 3.93 8.08
N GLU A 444 20.29 3.84 8.95
CA GLU A 444 21.64 3.53 8.48
C GLU A 444 21.63 2.18 7.79
N LEU A 445 22.33 2.04 6.68
CA LEU A 445 22.35 0.79 5.93
C LEU A 445 23.51 -0.09 6.41
N ASN A 446 24.72 0.28 6.07
CA ASN A 446 25.91 -0.53 6.29
C ASN A 446 26.66 -0.05 7.54
N SER A 447 26.16 -0.44 8.72
CA SER A 447 26.75 -0.11 10.01
C SER A 447 26.42 -1.21 11.01
N ASP A 448 27.31 -1.44 11.98
CA ASP A 448 27.11 -2.39 13.08
C ASP A 448 26.27 -1.78 14.22
N ASN A 449 25.72 -0.59 14.02
CA ASN A 449 24.86 0.07 14.99
C ASN A 449 23.51 -0.65 15.10
N GLU A 450 22.97 -0.68 16.31
CA GLU A 450 21.62 -1.13 16.57
C GLU A 450 20.61 -0.32 15.72
N GLY A 451 19.71 -1.03 15.04
CA GLY A 451 18.71 -0.40 14.15
C GLY A 451 19.25 -0.07 12.75
N SER A 452 20.47 -0.46 12.38
CA SER A 452 20.92 -0.45 10.99
C SER A 452 20.29 -1.58 10.20
N PHE A 453 20.28 -1.46 8.86
CA PHE A 453 19.73 -2.51 8.01
C PHE A 453 20.64 -3.75 8.00
N LYS A 454 21.97 -3.56 8.06
CA LYS A 454 22.94 -4.66 8.20
C LYS A 454 22.68 -5.49 9.45
N THR A 455 22.62 -4.86 10.63
CA THR A 455 22.33 -5.56 11.89
C THR A 455 20.97 -6.30 11.84
N CYS A 456 20.00 -5.77 11.12
CA CYS A 456 18.71 -6.42 10.87
C CYS A 456 18.89 -7.71 10.06
N LEU A 457 19.60 -7.65 8.94
CA LEU A 457 19.89 -8.82 8.09
C LEU A 457 20.62 -9.91 8.88
N GLU A 458 21.73 -9.56 9.53
CA GLU A 458 22.53 -10.49 10.34
C GLU A 458 21.75 -11.10 11.52
N THR A 459 20.80 -10.35 12.09
CA THR A 459 19.94 -10.86 13.16
C THR A 459 18.98 -11.90 12.63
N TYR A 460 18.29 -11.64 11.52
CA TYR A 460 17.37 -12.62 10.94
C TYR A 460 18.09 -13.81 10.30
N ALA A 461 19.31 -13.63 9.79
CA ALA A 461 20.14 -14.73 9.28
C ALA A 461 20.37 -15.84 10.31
N LYS A 462 20.43 -15.52 11.61
CA LYS A 462 20.56 -16.50 12.70
C LYS A 462 19.40 -17.50 12.76
N LEU A 463 18.27 -17.14 12.17
CA LEU A 463 17.13 -18.06 12.02
C LEU A 463 17.37 -19.11 10.94
N GLY A 464 18.35 -18.93 10.03
CA GLY A 464 18.62 -19.86 8.92
C GLY A 464 17.43 -20.03 7.98
N LEU A 465 16.68 -18.97 7.73
CA LEU A 465 15.54 -18.88 6.83
C LEU A 465 15.87 -17.96 5.65
N GLU A 466 15.03 -17.99 4.60
CA GLU A 466 15.15 -17.05 3.50
C GLU A 466 14.87 -15.61 3.95
N LEU A 467 15.62 -14.65 3.41
CA LEU A 467 15.35 -13.23 3.52
C LEU A 467 14.96 -12.69 2.14
N GLN A 468 13.83 -12.02 2.06
CA GLN A 468 13.30 -11.49 0.81
C GLN A 468 13.03 -9.99 0.96
N VAL A 469 13.70 -9.15 0.18
CA VAL A 469 13.40 -7.71 0.09
C VAL A 469 12.18 -7.54 -0.78
N THR A 470 11.06 -7.12 -0.22
CA THR A 470 9.74 -7.23 -0.85
C THR A 470 9.19 -5.93 -1.40
N GLU A 471 9.55 -4.79 -0.80
CA GLU A 471 8.94 -3.48 -1.13
C GLU A 471 10.00 -2.37 -1.13
N LEU A 472 11.07 -2.58 -1.91
CA LEU A 472 12.17 -1.62 -1.97
C LEU A 472 11.74 -0.30 -2.62
N SER A 473 11.88 0.79 -1.89
CA SER A 473 11.80 2.15 -2.44
C SER A 473 12.46 3.18 -1.52
N PHE A 474 13.18 4.15 -2.10
CA PHE A 474 13.81 5.24 -1.35
C PHE A 474 13.11 6.57 -1.64
N LYS A 475 12.35 7.07 -0.66
CA LYS A 475 11.59 8.32 -0.76
C LYS A 475 12.49 9.54 -0.73
N LEU A 476 12.34 10.40 -1.74
CA LEU A 476 12.74 11.79 -1.64
C LEU A 476 11.68 12.54 -0.83
N THR A 477 11.97 12.86 0.44
CA THR A 477 11.04 13.57 1.35
C THR A 477 11.01 15.08 1.10
N ILE A 478 11.21 15.49 -0.14
CA ILE A 478 11.16 16.87 -0.63
C ILE A 478 9.99 17.04 -1.59
N LYS A 479 9.59 18.28 -1.84
CA LYS A 479 8.51 18.53 -2.78
C LYS A 479 8.95 18.22 -4.22
N PRO A 480 8.02 17.78 -5.10
CA PRO A 480 8.37 17.46 -6.49
C PRO A 480 9.08 18.61 -7.23
N GLU A 481 8.66 19.85 -6.99
CA GLU A 481 9.27 21.04 -7.58
C GLU A 481 10.68 21.37 -7.04
N ASP A 482 11.07 20.78 -5.92
CA ASP A 482 12.38 20.97 -5.28
C ASP A 482 13.35 19.79 -5.58
N ILE A 483 12.96 18.84 -6.45
CA ILE A 483 13.80 17.69 -6.85
C ILE A 483 14.78 18.18 -7.92
N ASP A 484 16.02 18.32 -7.54
CA ASP A 484 17.15 18.69 -8.39
C ASP A 484 18.10 17.49 -8.64
N GLU A 485 19.15 17.72 -9.40
CA GLU A 485 20.16 16.70 -9.72
C GLU A 485 20.87 16.18 -8.45
N GLU A 486 21.11 17.04 -7.45
CA GLU A 486 21.74 16.63 -6.19
C GLU A 486 20.82 15.67 -5.39
N ALA A 487 19.52 15.92 -5.39
CA ALA A 487 18.55 15.03 -4.76
C ALA A 487 18.46 13.67 -5.45
N LEU A 488 18.48 13.66 -6.79
CA LEU A 488 18.49 12.43 -7.58
C LEU A 488 19.79 11.64 -7.39
N GLN A 489 20.95 12.32 -7.27
CA GLN A 489 22.21 11.66 -7.00
C GLN A 489 22.22 11.02 -5.60
N LYS A 490 21.72 11.70 -4.57
CA LYS A 490 21.57 11.11 -3.21
C LYS A 490 20.66 9.89 -3.20
N GLN A 491 19.62 9.88 -4.02
CA GLN A 491 18.79 8.68 -4.19
C GLN A 491 19.58 7.56 -4.88
N ALA A 492 20.33 7.89 -5.91
CA ALA A 492 21.18 6.96 -6.63
C ALA A 492 22.24 6.34 -5.70
N ASP A 493 22.96 7.17 -4.94
CA ASP A 493 23.96 6.72 -3.95
C ASP A 493 23.35 5.74 -2.93
N ARG A 494 22.11 6.04 -2.51
CA ARG A 494 21.40 5.20 -1.54
C ARG A 494 21.00 3.85 -2.11
N TYR A 495 20.58 3.79 -3.37
CA TYR A 495 20.32 2.52 -4.06
C TYR A 495 21.59 1.70 -4.23
N GLN A 496 22.73 2.34 -4.57
CA GLN A 496 24.01 1.65 -4.68
C GLN A 496 24.46 1.08 -3.32
N GLU A 497 24.42 1.89 -2.26
CA GLU A 497 24.77 1.46 -0.90
C GLU A 497 23.94 0.25 -0.45
N PHE A 498 22.63 0.27 -0.73
CA PHE A 498 21.73 -0.80 -0.35
C PHE A 498 21.99 -2.08 -1.14
N MET A 499 22.14 -2.00 -2.45
CA MET A 499 22.41 -3.17 -3.28
C MET A 499 23.80 -3.76 -2.98
N GLN A 500 24.79 -2.91 -2.69
CA GLN A 500 26.11 -3.37 -2.26
C GLN A 500 26.01 -4.14 -0.93
N LEU A 501 25.26 -3.58 0.04
CA LEU A 501 25.04 -4.28 1.31
C LEU A 501 24.38 -5.64 1.11
N LEU A 502 23.35 -5.74 0.23
CA LEU A 502 22.68 -7.02 -0.01
C LEU A 502 23.65 -8.06 -0.60
N VAL A 503 24.49 -7.64 -1.55
CA VAL A 503 25.49 -8.53 -2.15
C VAL A 503 26.56 -8.94 -1.13
N ASP A 504 27.03 -7.99 -0.32
CA ASP A 504 28.06 -8.27 0.71
C ASP A 504 27.56 -9.24 1.79
N GLU A 505 26.26 -9.15 2.13
CA GLU A 505 25.66 -9.99 3.17
C GLU A 505 25.07 -11.31 2.62
N ASP A 506 24.99 -11.47 1.29
CA ASP A 506 24.43 -12.68 0.67
C ASP A 506 25.33 -13.90 0.81
N SER A 507 24.72 -15.05 1.12
CA SER A 507 25.42 -16.32 1.31
C SER A 507 26.11 -16.82 0.03
N ASP A 508 25.57 -16.50 -1.15
CA ASP A 508 26.16 -16.87 -2.43
C ASP A 508 27.44 -16.06 -2.71
N ASN A 509 27.65 -14.95 -1.98
CA ASN A 509 28.90 -14.19 -1.98
C ASN A 509 29.73 -14.39 -0.68
N GLY A 510 29.36 -15.36 0.14
CA GLY A 510 30.06 -15.70 1.38
C GLY A 510 29.61 -14.92 2.62
N GLY A 511 28.53 -14.14 2.52
CA GLY A 511 27.86 -13.47 3.65
C GLY A 511 27.01 -14.44 4.50
N PRO A 512 26.41 -13.95 5.59
CA PRO A 512 25.63 -14.78 6.52
C PRO A 512 24.17 -14.99 6.08
N CYS A 513 23.65 -14.26 5.08
CA CYS A 513 22.24 -14.15 4.77
C CYS A 513 21.86 -14.96 3.54
N ASN A 514 20.80 -15.76 3.62
CA ASN A 514 20.19 -16.42 2.47
C ASN A 514 19.18 -15.44 1.82
N ILE A 515 19.67 -14.50 0.97
CA ILE A 515 18.82 -13.51 0.29
C ILE A 515 18.35 -14.11 -1.03
N THR A 516 17.03 -14.40 -1.15
CA THR A 516 16.49 -15.10 -2.32
C THR A 516 15.78 -14.21 -3.33
N SER A 517 15.35 -13.01 -2.92
CA SER A 517 14.74 -12.06 -3.87
C SER A 517 14.83 -10.61 -3.41
N VAL A 518 14.91 -9.69 -4.41
CA VAL A 518 14.89 -8.24 -4.21
C VAL A 518 13.86 -7.62 -5.15
N THR A 519 12.78 -7.05 -4.59
CA THR A 519 11.67 -6.49 -5.36
C THR A 519 11.54 -4.99 -5.14
N VAL A 520 11.65 -4.20 -6.21
CA VAL A 520 11.31 -2.77 -6.22
C VAL A 520 9.78 -2.63 -6.22
N PHE A 521 9.22 -1.78 -5.35
CA PHE A 521 7.75 -1.75 -5.16
C PHE A 521 7.02 -0.87 -6.18
N GLY A 522 7.46 -0.91 -7.42
CA GLY A 522 6.89 -0.26 -8.60
C GLY A 522 7.90 -0.17 -9.73
N ILE A 523 7.45 0.16 -10.93
CA ILE A 523 8.29 0.21 -12.13
C ILE A 523 8.69 1.65 -12.44
N CYS A 524 7.71 2.52 -12.70
CA CYS A 524 7.93 3.92 -13.09
C CYS A 524 7.32 4.88 -12.08
N ASP A 525 7.94 6.06 -11.94
CA ASP A 525 7.42 7.16 -11.13
C ASP A 525 6.05 7.63 -11.64
N ASP A 526 5.28 8.30 -10.76
CA ASP A 526 4.00 8.94 -11.06
C ASP A 526 2.89 8.03 -11.63
N TYR A 527 3.04 6.71 -11.57
CA TYR A 527 1.96 5.79 -11.92
C TYR A 527 0.82 5.88 -10.88
N PRO A 528 -0.47 5.70 -11.30
CA PRO A 528 -1.65 6.26 -10.60
C PRO A 528 -1.94 5.84 -9.16
N LEU A 529 -1.13 5.03 -8.53
CA LEU A 529 -1.36 4.62 -7.13
C LEU A 529 -1.13 5.72 -6.10
N TYR A 530 -0.29 6.72 -6.39
CA TYR A 530 0.12 7.75 -5.43
C TYR A 530 -0.22 9.15 -5.93
N THR A 531 -1.43 9.34 -6.41
CA THR A 531 -1.92 10.56 -7.07
C THR A 531 -1.84 11.86 -6.26
N ASP A 532 -1.51 11.82 -4.98
CA ASP A 532 -1.44 13.01 -4.12
C ASP A 532 0.00 13.41 -3.72
N ASN A 533 1.01 12.57 -3.99
CA ASN A 533 2.42 12.88 -3.67
C ASN A 533 3.30 12.26 -4.77
N HIS A 534 3.66 13.04 -5.79
CA HIS A 534 4.69 12.71 -6.76
C HIS A 534 5.99 12.40 -6.01
N GLN A 535 6.25 11.13 -5.76
CA GLN A 535 7.44 10.68 -5.04
C GLN A 535 8.30 9.95 -6.05
N ASN A 536 9.40 10.52 -6.47
CA ASN A 536 10.42 9.87 -7.29
C ASN A 536 10.96 8.63 -6.54
N LEU A 537 10.22 7.52 -6.58
CA LEU A 537 10.49 6.32 -5.78
C LEU A 537 11.27 5.26 -6.53
N TYR A 538 11.03 5.15 -7.84
CA TYR A 538 11.40 3.98 -8.62
C TYR A 538 12.59 4.24 -9.55
N LEU A 539 13.02 3.20 -10.24
CA LEU A 539 14.24 3.21 -11.05
C LEU A 539 14.06 3.89 -12.41
N TRP A 540 12.82 3.95 -12.91
CA TRP A 540 12.45 4.65 -14.15
C TRP A 540 11.56 5.84 -13.85
N ASP A 541 11.68 6.87 -14.68
CA ASP A 541 10.76 8.02 -14.63
C ASP A 541 9.38 7.66 -15.23
N LYS A 542 8.47 8.62 -15.21
CA LYS A 542 7.10 8.46 -15.76
C LYS A 542 7.04 8.12 -17.26
N ASN A 543 8.13 8.35 -18.00
CA ASN A 543 8.24 8.09 -19.45
C ASN A 543 9.02 6.80 -19.72
N CYS A 544 9.22 5.95 -18.72
CA CYS A 544 10.01 4.72 -18.81
C CYS A 544 11.50 4.95 -19.13
N VAL A 545 12.06 6.12 -18.82
CA VAL A 545 13.48 6.42 -18.98
C VAL A 545 14.23 6.04 -17.70
N PRO A 546 15.34 5.27 -17.78
CA PRO A 546 16.14 4.93 -16.61
C PRO A 546 16.68 6.19 -15.91
N LYS A 547 16.52 6.26 -14.60
CA LYS A 547 17.02 7.34 -13.74
C LYS A 547 18.45 7.06 -13.27
N PRO A 548 19.17 8.06 -12.69
CA PRO A 548 20.49 7.82 -12.09
C PRO A 548 20.50 6.64 -11.09
N CYS A 549 19.42 6.47 -10.33
CA CYS A 549 19.29 5.37 -9.38
C CYS A 549 19.18 3.98 -10.03
N PHE A 550 18.74 3.85 -11.29
CA PHE A 550 18.81 2.60 -12.04
C PHE A 550 20.26 2.14 -12.23
N TYR A 551 21.12 3.04 -12.69
CA TYR A 551 22.54 2.73 -12.91
C TYR A 551 23.27 2.41 -11.60
N SER A 552 22.93 3.09 -10.55
CA SER A 552 23.44 2.82 -9.20
C SER A 552 22.93 1.49 -8.63
N TYR A 553 21.67 1.12 -8.92
CA TYR A 553 21.10 -0.16 -8.52
C TYR A 553 21.83 -1.36 -9.13
N ILE A 554 22.21 -1.26 -10.40
CA ILE A 554 22.88 -2.37 -11.11
C ILE A 554 24.39 -2.41 -10.90
N LYS A 555 25.00 -1.31 -10.45
CA LYS A 555 26.46 -1.17 -10.37
C LYS A 555 27.15 -2.25 -9.51
N PRO A 556 26.70 -2.59 -8.28
CA PRO A 556 27.35 -3.62 -7.46
C PRO A 556 27.44 -4.98 -8.18
N GLY A 557 26.38 -5.41 -8.84
CA GLY A 557 26.39 -6.65 -9.61
C GLY A 557 27.32 -6.61 -10.83
N LEU A 558 27.37 -5.48 -11.55
CA LEU A 558 28.32 -5.29 -12.67
C LEU A 558 29.77 -5.30 -12.19
N ASP A 559 30.07 -4.70 -11.03
CA ASP A 559 31.40 -4.70 -10.43
C ASP A 559 31.85 -6.13 -10.06
N LEU A 560 30.95 -6.98 -9.58
CA LEU A 560 31.20 -8.40 -9.32
C LEU A 560 31.49 -9.19 -10.60
N MET A 561 30.67 -8.99 -11.64
CA MET A 561 30.88 -9.66 -12.93
C MET A 561 32.22 -9.29 -13.58
N ALA A 562 32.71 -8.07 -13.33
CA ALA A 562 34.00 -7.59 -13.82
C ALA A 562 35.20 -8.08 -13.00
N SER A 563 34.98 -8.57 -11.77
CA SER A 563 36.04 -9.06 -10.89
C SER A 563 36.52 -10.45 -11.38
N PRO A 564 37.81 -10.69 -11.58
CA PRO A 564 38.29 -12.03 -11.95
C PRO A 564 37.98 -12.99 -10.81
N ALA A 565 37.44 -14.17 -11.14
CA ALA A 565 37.24 -15.26 -10.18
C ALA A 565 38.55 -15.50 -9.38
N PRO A 566 38.47 -15.75 -8.06
CA PRO A 566 39.63 -16.08 -7.28
C PRO A 566 40.33 -17.29 -7.93
N VAL A 567 41.60 -17.09 -8.33
CA VAL A 567 42.45 -18.18 -8.83
C VAL A 567 42.60 -19.16 -7.66
N GLU A 568 41.94 -20.31 -7.73
CA GLU A 568 42.26 -21.42 -6.84
C GLU A 568 43.74 -21.72 -6.94
N THR A 569 44.54 -21.23 -6.01
CA THR A 569 45.91 -21.65 -5.83
C THR A 569 45.86 -23.07 -5.31
N GLY A 570 45.73 -24.03 -6.24
CA GLY A 570 45.95 -25.44 -5.91
C GLY A 570 47.31 -25.59 -5.28
N SER A 571 47.31 -25.90 -4.01
CA SER A 571 48.51 -26.37 -3.31
C SER A 571 48.97 -27.67 -3.99
N ILE A 572 50.01 -27.55 -4.81
CA ILE A 572 50.79 -28.70 -5.28
C ILE A 572 51.54 -29.19 -4.04
N GLU A 573 50.96 -30.13 -3.31
CA GLU A 573 51.74 -30.97 -2.41
C GLU A 573 52.72 -31.77 -3.29
N GLN A 574 54.00 -31.39 -3.21
CA GLN A 574 55.08 -32.23 -3.71
C GLN A 574 55.25 -33.43 -2.76
N GLN A 575 55.02 -34.60 -3.32
CA GLN A 575 55.48 -35.87 -2.73
C GLN A 575 56.98 -35.99 -2.76
#